data_e9e4cfff26a4edd7560fafc3aa2f4c1c
#
_entry.id   e9e4cfff26a4edd7560fafc3aa2f4c1c
#
_cell.length_a   1.000
_cell.length_b   1.000
_cell.length_c   1.000
_cell.angle_alpha   90.00
_cell.angle_beta   90.00
_cell.angle_gamma   90.00
#
_symmetry.space_group_name_H-M   'P 1'
#
loop_
_entity.id
_entity.type
_entity.pdbx_description
1 polymer ?
#
loop_
_entity_poly.entity_id
_entity_poly.type
_entity_poly.pdbx_seq_one_letter_code
_entity_poly.pdbx_strand_id
1 'polypeptide(L)'
;MSRKRLSESEFVLLITSHQAAIYAYVLTLLPDRVAAQDVLQETNLVLCRKRDDFEPGTHFKAWAFSIAYWQTMAHLKRVKRAGLVALDPDVLELVALEAEEQLVDFEDRHLALKSCLQKLPAGDASILLAHYQRGESLAEISGRLGRTREALKQVMLRIRRSLRACIEHQLVSHARP
;
A
#
# COMPACT_ATOMS: atom_id res chain seq x y z
N MET A 1 26.82 -0.09 -27.02
CA MET A 1 26.57 -0.81 -25.74
C MET A 1 25.11 -1.27 -25.76
N SER A 2 24.90 -2.60 -25.79
CA SER A 2 23.53 -3.16 -25.85
C SER A 2 22.83 -2.90 -24.51
N ARG A 3 21.75 -2.11 -24.49
CA ARG A 3 20.92 -1.94 -23.28
C ARG A 3 20.35 -3.32 -22.90
N LYS A 4 20.72 -3.80 -21.73
CA LYS A 4 20.16 -5.03 -21.17
C LYS A 4 18.65 -4.76 -20.91
N ARG A 5 17.79 -5.34 -21.75
CA ARG A 5 16.33 -5.26 -21.56
C ARG A 5 15.91 -6.33 -20.56
N LEU A 6 14.95 -5.98 -19.70
CA LEU A 6 14.30 -6.99 -18.86
C LEU A 6 13.41 -7.89 -19.73
N SER A 7 13.42 -9.18 -19.43
CA SER A 7 12.41 -10.09 -19.96
C SER A 7 11.02 -9.72 -19.46
N GLU A 8 10.00 -10.18 -20.13
CA GLU A 8 8.62 -9.94 -19.72
C GLU A 8 8.33 -10.46 -18.31
N SER A 9 8.83 -11.66 -17.99
CA SER A 9 8.67 -12.26 -16.67
C SER A 9 9.41 -11.49 -15.58
N GLU A 10 10.63 -11.01 -15.82
CA GLU A 10 11.36 -10.17 -14.87
C GLU A 10 10.63 -8.85 -14.61
N PHE A 11 10.05 -8.26 -15.65
CA PHE A 11 9.30 -7.01 -15.51
C PHE A 11 7.98 -7.20 -14.76
N VAL A 12 7.26 -8.31 -15.01
CA VAL A 12 6.04 -8.66 -14.26
C VAL A 12 6.36 -8.90 -12.78
N LEU A 13 7.46 -9.59 -12.48
CA LEU A 13 7.91 -9.77 -11.09
C LEU A 13 8.21 -8.41 -10.42
N LEU A 14 8.80 -7.48 -11.16
CA LEU A 14 9.10 -6.14 -10.67
C LEU A 14 7.81 -5.37 -10.32
N ILE A 15 6.81 -5.38 -11.21
CA ILE A 15 5.50 -4.78 -10.93
C ILE A 15 4.87 -5.44 -9.70
N THR A 16 4.85 -6.77 -9.66
CA THR A 16 4.18 -7.53 -8.59
C THR A 16 4.82 -7.26 -7.22
N SER A 17 6.15 -7.17 -7.15
CA SER A 17 6.86 -6.88 -5.90
C SER A 17 6.58 -5.47 -5.37
N HIS A 18 6.30 -4.50 -6.25
CA HIS A 18 6.01 -3.12 -5.86
C HIS A 18 4.50 -2.78 -5.81
N GLN A 19 3.63 -3.75 -6.12
CA GLN A 19 2.17 -3.53 -6.20
C GLN A 19 1.58 -2.91 -4.94
N ALA A 20 2.01 -3.39 -3.77
CA ALA A 20 1.51 -2.90 -2.48
C ALA A 20 1.91 -1.44 -2.23
N ALA A 21 3.14 -1.05 -2.60
CA ALA A 21 3.63 0.31 -2.47
C ALA A 21 2.92 1.26 -3.45
N ILE A 22 2.75 0.84 -4.70
CA ILE A 22 2.01 1.63 -5.71
C ILE A 22 0.56 1.85 -5.25
N TYR A 23 -0.10 0.82 -4.72
CA TYR A 23 -1.45 0.96 -4.19
C TYR A 23 -1.52 1.89 -2.99
N ALA A 24 -0.58 1.78 -2.04
CA ALA A 24 -0.50 2.66 -0.88
C ALA A 24 -0.31 4.12 -1.29
N TYR A 25 0.56 4.36 -2.28
CA TYR A 25 0.78 5.69 -2.84
C TYR A 25 -0.49 6.26 -3.47
N VAL A 26 -1.16 5.50 -4.34
CA VAL A 26 -2.44 5.92 -4.94
C VAL A 26 -3.49 6.19 -3.87
N LEU A 27 -3.59 5.34 -2.84
CA LEU A 27 -4.56 5.49 -1.77
C LEU A 27 -4.33 6.74 -0.91
N THR A 28 -3.09 7.22 -0.79
CA THR A 28 -2.75 8.49 -0.14
C THR A 28 -3.31 9.69 -0.89
N LEU A 29 -3.27 9.64 -2.23
CA LEU A 29 -3.77 10.69 -3.12
C LEU A 29 -5.28 10.60 -3.36
N LEU A 30 -5.82 9.40 -3.30
CA LEU A 30 -7.22 9.07 -3.59
C LEU A 30 -7.75 8.11 -2.51
N PRO A 31 -8.31 8.64 -1.39
CA PRO A 31 -8.71 7.82 -0.24
C PRO A 31 -9.86 6.84 -0.49
N ASP A 32 -10.52 6.92 -1.64
CA ASP A 32 -11.54 5.95 -2.06
C ASP A 32 -10.87 4.65 -2.53
N ARG A 33 -11.13 3.55 -1.82
CA ARG A 33 -10.51 2.25 -2.08
C ARG A 33 -10.88 1.66 -3.45
N VAL A 34 -12.11 1.87 -3.90
CA VAL A 34 -12.57 1.34 -5.20
C VAL A 34 -11.89 2.10 -6.32
N ALA A 35 -11.94 3.42 -6.25
CA ALA A 35 -11.27 4.28 -7.22
C ALA A 35 -9.74 4.09 -7.22
N ALA A 36 -9.12 3.91 -6.04
CA ALA A 36 -7.69 3.62 -5.93
C ALA A 36 -7.31 2.28 -6.57
N GLN A 37 -8.17 1.26 -6.48
CA GLN A 37 -7.97 -0.03 -7.13
C GLN A 37 -8.05 0.09 -8.66
N ASP A 38 -9.00 0.87 -9.17
CA ASP A 38 -9.13 1.13 -10.61
C ASP A 38 -7.90 1.88 -11.15
N VAL A 39 -7.44 2.92 -10.43
CA VAL A 39 -6.22 3.67 -10.79
C VAL A 39 -4.99 2.77 -10.74
N LEU A 40 -4.89 1.85 -9.77
CA LEU A 40 -3.80 0.88 -9.72
C LEU A 40 -3.80 -0.01 -10.96
N GLN A 41 -4.96 -0.51 -11.40
CA GLN A 41 -5.07 -1.34 -12.60
C GLN A 41 -4.66 -0.54 -13.85
N GLU A 42 -5.14 0.70 -14.00
CA GLU A 42 -4.74 1.59 -15.10
C GLU A 42 -3.22 1.84 -15.08
N THR A 43 -2.64 2.04 -13.89
CA THR A 43 -1.19 2.20 -13.70
C THR A 43 -0.43 0.97 -14.19
N ASN A 44 -0.85 -0.23 -13.78
CA ASN A 44 -0.21 -1.48 -14.21
C ASN A 44 -0.25 -1.66 -15.73
N LEU A 45 -1.37 -1.33 -16.38
CA LEU A 45 -1.48 -1.37 -17.84
C LEU A 45 -0.53 -0.39 -18.53
N VAL A 46 -0.34 0.81 -17.95
CA VAL A 46 0.61 1.80 -18.47
C VAL A 46 2.05 1.34 -18.26
N LEU A 47 2.39 0.79 -17.08
CA LEU A 47 3.70 0.21 -16.79
C LEU A 47 4.05 -0.88 -17.82
N CYS A 48 3.13 -1.81 -18.08
CA CYS A 48 3.34 -2.87 -19.07
C CYS A 48 3.57 -2.31 -20.49
N ARG A 49 2.76 -1.32 -20.91
CA ARG A 49 2.91 -0.68 -22.23
C ARG A 49 4.22 0.09 -22.37
N LYS A 50 4.70 0.69 -21.29
CA LYS A 50 5.93 1.48 -21.23
C LYS A 50 7.15 0.69 -20.76
N ARG A 51 7.08 -0.64 -20.76
CA ARG A 51 8.18 -1.51 -20.31
C ARG A 51 9.53 -1.16 -20.96
N ASP A 52 9.51 -0.88 -22.25
CA ASP A 52 10.72 -0.57 -23.01
C ASP A 52 11.30 0.83 -22.69
N ASP A 53 10.52 1.70 -22.03
CA ASP A 53 10.96 3.02 -21.55
C ASP A 53 11.71 2.92 -20.21
N PHE A 54 11.53 1.80 -19.47
CA PHE A 54 12.21 1.60 -18.20
C PHE A 54 13.66 1.19 -18.40
N GLU A 55 14.58 1.88 -17.73
CA GLU A 55 16.01 1.56 -17.76
C GLU A 55 16.38 0.63 -16.59
N PRO A 56 16.76 -0.65 -16.87
CA PRO A 56 17.15 -1.60 -15.82
C PRO A 56 18.35 -1.09 -15.01
N GLY A 57 18.25 -1.23 -13.68
CA GLY A 57 19.25 -0.72 -12.74
C GLY A 57 18.94 0.68 -12.20
N THR A 58 17.89 1.33 -12.67
CA THR A 58 17.36 2.57 -12.08
C THR A 58 16.26 2.27 -11.03
N HIS A 59 15.76 3.32 -10.38
CA HIS A 59 14.75 3.18 -9.33
C HIS A 59 13.34 2.92 -9.90
N PHE A 60 12.99 1.64 -10.07
CA PHE A 60 11.66 1.24 -10.59
C PHE A 60 10.51 1.88 -9.82
N LYS A 61 10.60 1.92 -8.49
CA LYS A 61 9.56 2.47 -7.61
C LYS A 61 9.27 3.94 -7.93
N ALA A 62 10.29 4.78 -8.03
CA ALA A 62 10.12 6.19 -8.37
C ALA A 62 9.49 6.37 -9.76
N TRP A 63 9.93 5.57 -10.74
CA TRP A 63 9.34 5.57 -12.09
C TRP A 63 7.87 5.12 -12.06
N ALA A 64 7.54 4.07 -11.30
CA ALA A 64 6.17 3.58 -11.16
C ALA A 64 5.27 4.59 -10.44
N PHE A 65 5.77 5.28 -9.40
CA PHE A 65 5.04 6.32 -8.68
C PHE A 65 4.74 7.53 -9.58
N SER A 66 5.69 7.94 -10.43
CA SER A 66 5.42 9.02 -11.39
C SER A 66 4.27 8.66 -12.35
N ILE A 67 4.21 7.42 -12.83
CA ILE A 67 3.10 6.94 -13.66
C ILE A 67 1.80 6.91 -12.86
N ALA A 68 1.83 6.37 -11.63
CA ALA A 68 0.66 6.31 -10.74
C ALA A 68 0.11 7.71 -10.42
N TYR A 69 0.98 8.70 -10.20
CA TYR A 69 0.60 10.10 -10.03
C TYR A 69 -0.23 10.61 -11.22
N TRP A 70 0.28 10.44 -12.43
CA TRP A 70 -0.42 10.91 -13.63
C TRP A 70 -1.75 10.18 -13.88
N GLN A 71 -1.85 8.88 -13.57
CA GLN A 71 -3.11 8.15 -13.64
C GLN A 71 -4.10 8.65 -12.59
N THR A 72 -3.64 8.94 -11.37
CA THR A 72 -4.47 9.55 -10.32
C THR A 72 -4.98 10.93 -10.74
N MET A 73 -4.10 11.78 -11.28
CA MET A 73 -4.49 13.10 -11.80
C MET A 73 -5.52 13.01 -12.92
N ALA A 74 -5.35 12.06 -13.84
CA ALA A 74 -6.30 11.82 -14.94
C ALA A 74 -7.67 11.37 -14.39
N HIS A 75 -7.68 10.50 -13.37
CA HIS A 75 -8.90 10.08 -12.70
C HIS A 75 -9.61 11.25 -12.02
N LEU A 76 -8.91 12.03 -11.20
CA LEU A 76 -9.46 13.19 -10.49
C LEU A 76 -10.02 14.26 -11.47
N LYS A 77 -9.39 14.43 -12.62
CA LYS A 77 -9.87 15.32 -13.68
C LYS A 77 -11.19 14.83 -14.29
N ARG A 78 -11.37 13.51 -14.43
CA ARG A 78 -12.65 12.90 -14.86
C ARG A 78 -13.73 13.11 -13.79
N VAL A 79 -13.41 12.86 -12.52
CA VAL A 79 -14.33 13.07 -11.38
C VAL A 79 -14.78 14.53 -11.26
N LYS A 80 -13.84 15.49 -11.39
CA LYS A 80 -14.14 16.92 -11.36
C LYS A 80 -15.07 17.34 -12.51
N ARG A 81 -14.88 16.79 -13.71
CA ARG A 81 -15.77 17.04 -14.86
C ARG A 81 -17.17 16.49 -14.65
N ALA A 82 -17.32 15.44 -13.84
CA ALA A 82 -18.62 14.88 -13.45
C ALA A 82 -19.31 15.67 -12.31
N GLY A 83 -18.75 16.82 -11.89
CA GLY A 83 -19.34 17.69 -10.87
C GLY A 83 -19.06 17.27 -9.41
N LEU A 84 -18.16 16.31 -9.19
CA LEU A 84 -17.76 15.88 -7.86
C LEU A 84 -16.59 16.73 -7.33
N VAL A 85 -16.51 16.89 -6.01
CA VAL A 85 -15.45 17.67 -5.35
C VAL A 85 -14.12 16.90 -5.46
N ALA A 86 -13.10 17.54 -6.01
CA ALA A 86 -11.72 17.04 -6.05
C ALA A 86 -10.82 18.01 -5.29
N LEU A 87 -9.75 17.48 -4.68
CA LEU A 87 -8.71 18.28 -4.03
C LEU A 87 -8.01 19.19 -5.06
N ASP A 88 -7.44 20.30 -4.54
CA ASP A 88 -6.65 21.23 -5.33
C ASP A 88 -5.40 20.52 -5.87
N PRO A 89 -5.03 20.69 -7.16
CA PRO A 89 -3.85 20.09 -7.76
C PRO A 89 -2.55 20.41 -7.01
N ASP A 90 -2.39 21.64 -6.52
CA ASP A 90 -1.17 22.07 -5.82
C ASP A 90 -1.03 21.35 -4.48
N VAL A 91 -2.13 21.12 -3.77
CA VAL A 91 -2.16 20.31 -2.54
C VAL A 91 -1.84 18.86 -2.83
N LEU A 92 -2.35 18.32 -3.94
CA LEU A 92 -2.07 16.93 -4.33
C LEU A 92 -0.60 16.71 -4.69
N GLU A 93 0.06 17.68 -5.32
CA GLU A 93 1.49 17.60 -5.61
C GLU A 93 2.33 17.56 -4.32
N LEU A 94 2.03 18.40 -3.34
CA LEU A 94 2.70 18.37 -2.04
C LEU A 94 2.48 17.03 -1.31
N VAL A 95 1.25 16.50 -1.32
CA VAL A 95 0.94 15.20 -0.72
C VAL A 95 1.67 14.07 -1.46
N ALA A 96 1.81 14.17 -2.79
CA ALA A 96 2.53 13.17 -3.58
C ALA A 96 4.02 13.10 -3.21
N LEU A 97 4.68 14.24 -3.07
CA LEU A 97 6.09 14.31 -2.68
C LEU A 97 6.31 13.73 -1.27
N GLU A 98 5.49 14.12 -0.31
CA GLU A 98 5.54 13.57 1.06
C GLU A 98 5.28 12.06 1.09
N ALA A 99 4.32 11.57 0.28
CA ALA A 99 4.02 10.15 0.18
C ALA A 99 5.20 9.34 -0.39
N GLU A 100 5.93 9.88 -1.36
CA GLU A 100 7.14 9.24 -1.90
C GLU A 100 8.20 9.05 -0.83
N GLU A 101 8.47 10.07 -0.02
CA GLU A 101 9.45 9.99 1.08
C GLU A 101 9.02 8.99 2.16
N GLN A 102 7.75 9.02 2.58
CA GLN A 102 7.23 8.11 3.61
C GLN A 102 7.18 6.65 3.18
N LEU A 103 7.14 6.38 1.88
CA LEU A 103 7.09 5.03 1.32
C LEU A 103 8.47 4.46 0.96
N VAL A 104 9.58 5.14 1.28
CA VAL A 104 10.94 4.64 0.98
C VAL A 104 11.17 3.23 1.50
N ASP A 105 10.79 2.98 2.77
CA ASP A 105 10.97 1.68 3.44
C ASP A 105 9.68 0.83 3.43
N PHE A 106 8.76 1.14 2.54
CA PHE A 106 7.43 0.51 2.56
C PHE A 106 7.50 -1.00 2.30
N GLU A 107 8.31 -1.43 1.33
CA GLU A 107 8.46 -2.84 0.98
C GLU A 107 9.03 -3.65 2.14
N ASP A 108 10.08 -3.15 2.79
CA ASP A 108 10.70 -3.80 3.94
C ASP A 108 9.72 -3.89 5.12
N ARG A 109 9.01 -2.81 5.40
CA ARG A 109 7.94 -2.78 6.41
C ARG A 109 6.79 -3.71 6.07
N HIS A 110 6.41 -3.80 4.79
CA HIS A 110 5.34 -4.69 4.33
C HIS A 110 5.73 -6.17 4.47
N LEU A 111 6.95 -6.54 4.10
CA LEU A 111 7.48 -7.89 4.28
C LEU A 111 7.59 -8.25 5.76
N ALA A 112 8.10 -7.34 6.58
CA ALA A 112 8.17 -7.50 8.03
C ALA A 112 6.77 -7.67 8.64
N LEU A 113 5.80 -6.85 8.24
CA LEU A 113 4.40 -6.99 8.69
C LEU A 113 3.84 -8.37 8.32
N LYS A 114 4.01 -8.84 7.09
CA LYS A 114 3.53 -10.15 6.64
C LYS A 114 4.10 -11.28 7.50
N SER A 115 5.40 -11.23 7.79
CA SER A 115 6.07 -12.20 8.68
C SER A 115 5.55 -12.10 10.13
N CYS A 116 5.34 -10.89 10.65
CA CYS A 116 4.83 -10.67 12.01
C CYS A 116 3.37 -11.10 12.18
N LEU A 117 2.54 -10.94 11.15
CA LEU A 117 1.15 -11.43 11.15
C LEU A 117 1.08 -12.96 11.28
N GLN A 118 2.00 -13.69 10.68
CA GLN A 118 2.08 -15.15 10.78
C GLN A 118 2.46 -15.63 12.21
N LYS A 119 3.10 -14.77 13.01
CA LYS A 119 3.51 -15.06 14.40
C LYS A 119 2.43 -14.70 15.42
N LEU A 120 1.34 -14.06 15.02
CA LEU A 120 0.26 -13.73 15.93
C LEU A 120 -0.48 -14.99 16.42
N PRO A 121 -0.91 -15.02 17.70
CA PRO A 121 -1.84 -16.03 18.18
C PRO A 121 -3.12 -16.07 17.31
N ALA A 122 -3.64 -17.26 17.04
CA ALA A 122 -4.78 -17.44 16.13
C ALA A 122 -6.02 -16.58 16.49
N GLY A 123 -6.29 -16.40 17.79
CA GLY A 123 -7.38 -15.54 18.27
C GLY A 123 -7.16 -14.07 17.93
N ASP A 124 -5.94 -13.57 18.10
CA ASP A 124 -5.58 -12.17 17.77
C ASP A 124 -5.61 -11.95 16.27
N ALA A 125 -5.08 -12.88 15.47
CA ALA A 125 -5.15 -12.84 14.01
C ALA A 125 -6.61 -12.83 13.51
N SER A 126 -7.49 -13.66 14.09
CA SER A 126 -8.92 -13.70 13.74
C SER A 126 -9.63 -12.36 13.98
N ILE A 127 -9.36 -11.70 15.10
CA ILE A 127 -9.91 -10.37 15.42
C ILE A 127 -9.42 -9.32 14.42
N LEU A 128 -8.12 -9.35 14.10
CA LEU A 128 -7.52 -8.41 13.17
C LEU A 128 -8.11 -8.55 11.76
N LEU A 129 -8.21 -9.80 11.26
CA LEU A 129 -8.79 -10.11 9.95
C LEU A 129 -10.27 -9.72 9.88
N ALA A 130 -11.05 -9.97 10.95
CA ALA A 130 -12.43 -9.55 11.03
C ALA A 130 -12.57 -8.03 10.84
N HIS A 131 -11.75 -7.26 11.53
CA HIS A 131 -11.82 -5.80 11.47
C HIS A 131 -11.31 -5.23 10.14
N TYR A 132 -10.11 -5.66 9.68
CA TYR A 132 -9.45 -5.03 8.54
C TYR A 132 -9.79 -5.62 7.18
N GLN A 133 -10.07 -6.92 7.08
CA GLN A 133 -10.42 -7.55 5.80
C GLN A 133 -11.92 -7.65 5.58
N ARG A 134 -12.68 -8.05 6.63
CA ARG A 134 -14.14 -8.22 6.51
C ARG A 134 -14.91 -6.94 6.82
N GLY A 135 -14.25 -5.88 7.31
CA GLY A 135 -14.86 -4.61 7.63
C GLY A 135 -15.77 -4.64 8.85
N GLU A 136 -15.70 -5.72 9.67
CA GLU A 136 -16.53 -5.83 10.87
C GLU A 136 -16.18 -4.71 11.88
N SER A 137 -17.18 -4.02 12.38
CA SER A 137 -17.00 -3.04 13.46
C SER A 137 -16.58 -3.72 14.77
N LEU A 138 -15.92 -2.99 15.65
CA LEU A 138 -15.57 -3.50 16.97
C LEU A 138 -16.83 -3.90 17.80
N ALA A 139 -18.00 -3.29 17.54
CA ALA A 139 -19.26 -3.65 18.18
C ALA A 139 -19.74 -5.04 17.74
N GLU A 140 -19.71 -5.33 16.43
CA GLU A 140 -20.09 -6.64 15.87
C GLU A 140 -19.15 -7.75 16.35
N ILE A 141 -17.83 -7.50 16.33
CA ILE A 141 -16.85 -8.47 16.83
C ILE A 141 -17.02 -8.73 18.32
N SER A 142 -17.31 -7.68 19.14
CA SER A 142 -17.52 -7.82 20.59
C SER A 142 -18.77 -8.64 20.89
N GLY A 143 -19.87 -8.41 20.18
CA GLY A 143 -21.09 -9.20 20.30
C GLY A 143 -20.86 -10.67 19.96
N ARG A 144 -20.16 -10.96 18.87
CA ARG A 144 -19.83 -12.32 18.43
C ARG A 144 -18.92 -13.06 19.42
N LEU A 145 -18.00 -12.34 20.07
CA LEU A 145 -17.03 -12.95 21.01
C LEU A 145 -17.49 -12.93 22.48
N GLY A 146 -18.67 -12.38 22.78
CA GLY A 146 -19.18 -12.22 24.15
C GLY A 146 -18.29 -11.33 25.02
N ARG A 147 -17.61 -10.34 24.43
CA ARG A 147 -16.70 -9.41 25.13
C ARG A 147 -17.27 -7.99 25.11
N THR A 148 -16.86 -7.16 26.07
CA THR A 148 -17.22 -5.73 26.02
C THR A 148 -16.44 -5.03 24.91
N ARG A 149 -17.00 -3.97 24.36
CA ARG A 149 -16.35 -3.14 23.33
C ARG A 149 -15.01 -2.55 23.82
N GLU A 150 -14.97 -2.17 25.10
CA GLU A 150 -13.78 -1.62 25.76
C GLU A 150 -12.67 -2.67 25.87
N ALA A 151 -13.02 -3.90 26.28
CA ALA A 151 -12.07 -5.00 26.31
C ALA A 151 -11.50 -5.29 24.92
N LEU A 152 -12.33 -5.24 23.87
CA LEU A 152 -11.88 -5.45 22.49
C LEU A 152 -10.97 -4.32 22.00
N LYS A 153 -11.24 -3.06 22.37
CA LYS A 153 -10.32 -1.93 22.08
C LYS A 153 -8.94 -2.16 22.69
N GLN A 154 -8.87 -2.66 23.94
CA GLN A 154 -7.60 -2.98 24.60
C GLN A 154 -6.87 -4.12 23.89
N VAL A 155 -7.59 -5.15 23.47
CA VAL A 155 -7.02 -6.24 22.66
C VAL A 155 -6.43 -5.71 21.36
N MET A 156 -7.17 -4.88 20.62
CA MET A 156 -6.67 -4.28 19.37
C MET A 156 -5.44 -3.40 19.59
N LEU A 157 -5.42 -2.63 20.68
CA LEU A 157 -4.26 -1.80 21.03
C LEU A 157 -3.03 -2.68 21.33
N ARG A 158 -3.20 -3.77 22.08
CA ARG A 158 -2.14 -4.75 22.37
C ARG A 158 -1.61 -5.38 21.09
N ILE A 159 -2.48 -5.84 20.20
CA ILE A 159 -2.10 -6.45 18.91
C ILE A 159 -1.27 -5.45 18.08
N ARG A 160 -1.73 -4.20 17.94
CA ARG A 160 -0.99 -3.17 17.19
C ARG A 160 0.39 -2.89 17.79
N ARG A 161 0.50 -2.81 19.12
CA ARG A 161 1.80 -2.63 19.81
C ARG A 161 2.75 -3.81 19.58
N SER A 162 2.23 -5.04 19.68
CA SER A 162 3.01 -6.26 19.43
C SER A 162 3.50 -6.32 17.98
N LEU A 163 2.65 -6.02 17.02
CA LEU A 163 3.03 -5.98 15.60
C LEU A 163 4.08 -4.89 15.34
N ARG A 164 3.89 -3.70 15.90
CA ARG A 164 4.87 -2.60 15.77
C ARG A 164 6.25 -3.01 16.29
N ALA A 165 6.33 -3.53 17.49
CA ALA A 165 7.59 -4.00 18.08
C ALA A 165 8.24 -5.11 17.25
N CYS A 166 7.43 -6.06 16.73
CA CYS A 166 7.91 -7.13 15.85
C CYS A 166 8.50 -6.58 14.55
N ILE A 167 7.83 -5.63 13.91
CA ILE A 167 8.28 -5.00 12.65
C ILE A 167 9.59 -4.24 12.89
N GLU A 168 9.64 -3.40 13.92
CA GLU A 168 10.84 -2.63 14.28
C GLU A 168 12.04 -3.55 14.52
N HIS A 169 11.84 -4.66 15.25
CA HIS A 169 12.89 -5.65 15.48
C HIS A 169 13.38 -6.31 14.17
N GLN A 170 12.47 -6.63 13.24
CA GLN A 170 12.87 -7.24 11.97
C GLN A 170 13.65 -6.27 11.08
N LEU A 171 13.22 -5.00 10.99
CA LEU A 171 13.92 -3.99 10.20
C LEU A 171 15.36 -3.78 10.70
N VAL A 172 15.55 -3.73 12.01
CA VAL A 172 16.90 -3.61 12.62
C VAL A 172 17.77 -4.85 12.34
N SER A 173 17.18 -6.06 12.36
CA SER A 173 17.92 -7.30 12.10
C SER A 173 18.31 -7.48 10.62
N HIS A 174 17.57 -6.89 9.67
CA HIS A 174 17.93 -6.90 8.25
C HIS A 174 18.89 -5.78 7.84
N ALA A 175 19.00 -4.72 8.65
CA ALA A 175 19.92 -3.60 8.43
C ALA A 175 21.37 -3.86 8.92
N ARG A 176 21.63 -5.01 9.55
CA ARG A 176 23.00 -5.42 9.93
C ARG A 176 23.60 -6.28 8.83
N PRO A 177 24.71 -5.83 8.19
CA PRO A 177 25.47 -6.62 7.22
C PRO A 177 26.11 -7.85 7.85
#